data_e7f085731593bc63bcc19b28122c5c5b
#
_entry.id   e7f085731593bc63bcc19b28122c5c5b
#
_cell.length_a   1.000
_cell.length_b   1.000
_cell.length_c   1.000
_cell.angle_alpha   90.00
_cell.angle_beta   90.00
_cell.angle_gamma   90.00
#
_symmetry.space_group_name_H-M   'P 1'
#
loop_
_entity.id
_entity.type
_entity.pdbx_description
1 polymer ?
#
loop_
_entity_poly.entity_id
_entity_poly.type
_entity_poly.pdbx_seq_one_letter_code
_entity_poly.pdbx_strand_id
1 'polypeptide(L)'
;MKTRIMYIKHKEDLTGNAKIGRVTFSKTGKSIHYDVKTFQTLNGSGFKENYFDIETGDYYWISGCKKDGGDRLYGERLPIYIDEDVREEYWIEIRNLPNQVDKKVINGR
;
A
#
# COMPACT_ATOMS: atom_id res chain seq x y z
N MET A 1 -16.42 10.13 -0.90
CA MET A 1 -15.78 8.92 -1.43
C MET A 1 -15.11 8.14 -0.30
N LYS A 2 -14.99 6.85 -0.46
CA LYS A 2 -14.43 6.00 0.56
C LYS A 2 -12.91 6.04 0.52
N THR A 3 -12.27 6.10 1.68
CA THR A 3 -10.81 6.05 1.80
C THR A 3 -10.40 4.88 2.68
N ARG A 4 -9.15 4.45 2.53
CA ARG A 4 -8.62 3.37 3.33
C ARG A 4 -7.10 3.44 3.37
N ILE A 5 -6.49 3.07 4.49
CA ILE A 5 -5.04 2.95 4.60
C ILE A 5 -4.64 1.60 4.02
N MET A 6 -3.74 1.62 3.03
CA MET A 6 -3.36 0.40 2.32
C MET A 6 -1.86 0.29 2.13
N TYR A 7 -1.42 -0.94 1.89
CA TYR A 7 -0.04 -1.27 1.52
C TYR A 7 0.07 -1.17 0.00
N ILE A 8 1.08 -0.44 -0.47
CA ILE A 8 1.24 -0.12 -1.89
C ILE A 8 2.67 -0.48 -2.33
N LYS A 9 2.78 -1.38 -3.30
CA LYS A 9 4.08 -1.82 -3.80
C LYS A 9 4.12 -1.74 -5.32
N HIS A 10 5.08 -0.95 -5.85
CA HIS A 10 5.33 -0.86 -7.30
C HIS A 10 6.12 -2.10 -7.74
N LYS A 11 5.52 -2.90 -8.60
CA LYS A 11 6.10 -4.20 -8.97
C LYS A 11 7.17 -4.10 -10.04
N GLU A 12 7.18 -3.03 -10.80
CA GLU A 12 8.18 -2.80 -11.84
C GLU A 12 9.50 -2.27 -11.28
N ASP A 13 9.48 -1.72 -10.08
CA ASP A 13 10.66 -1.14 -9.45
C ASP A 13 11.25 -2.14 -8.46
N LEU A 14 12.27 -2.86 -8.88
CA LEU A 14 12.90 -3.89 -8.07
C LEU A 14 13.66 -3.33 -6.87
N THR A 15 14.02 -2.05 -6.93
CA THR A 15 14.71 -1.38 -5.83
C THR A 15 13.80 -0.48 -5.03
N GLY A 16 12.57 -0.29 -5.51
CA GLY A 16 11.62 0.62 -4.87
C GLY A 16 11.06 0.06 -3.58
N ASN A 17 10.82 0.97 -2.64
CA ASN A 17 10.26 0.62 -1.36
C ASN A 17 8.74 0.60 -1.44
N ALA A 18 8.12 -0.26 -0.62
CA ALA A 18 6.67 -0.23 -0.47
C ALA A 18 6.29 0.96 0.42
N LYS A 19 5.02 1.33 0.34
CA LYS A 19 4.48 2.43 1.15
C LYS A 19 3.18 2.01 1.82
N ILE A 20 2.90 2.63 2.95
CA ILE A 20 1.58 2.56 3.59
C ILE A 20 1.01 3.97 3.52
N GLY A 21 -0.14 4.10 2.87
CA GLY A 21 -0.74 5.41 2.65
C GLY A 21 -2.26 5.30 2.51
N ARG A 22 -2.89 6.46 2.46
CA ARG A 22 -4.34 6.55 2.33
C ARG A 22 -4.72 6.62 0.86
N VAL A 23 -5.54 5.66 0.42
CA VAL A 23 -6.06 5.67 -0.94
C VAL A 23 -7.54 6.06 -0.93
N THR A 24 -8.00 6.62 -2.04
CA THR A 24 -9.40 7.00 -2.23
C THR A 24 -10.00 6.12 -3.32
N PHE A 25 -11.13 5.50 -3.04
CA PHE A 25 -11.80 4.63 -4.00
C PHE A 25 -12.77 5.43 -4.86
N SER A 26 -12.87 5.08 -6.14
CA SER A 26 -13.93 5.59 -7.00
C SER A 26 -15.28 5.02 -6.55
N LYS A 27 -16.38 5.59 -7.07
CA LYS A 27 -17.72 5.14 -6.68
C LYS A 27 -17.94 3.65 -6.93
N THR A 28 -17.41 3.14 -8.02
CA THR A 28 -17.57 1.72 -8.37
C THR A 28 -16.55 0.82 -7.70
N GLY A 29 -15.51 1.40 -7.10
CA GLY A 29 -14.43 0.65 -6.49
C GLY A 29 -13.45 0.05 -7.48
N LYS A 30 -13.61 0.31 -8.77
CA LYS A 30 -12.71 -0.23 -9.80
C LYS A 30 -11.41 0.54 -9.93
N SER A 31 -11.40 1.78 -9.47
CA SER A 31 -10.21 2.63 -9.50
C SER A 31 -9.91 3.16 -8.11
N ILE A 32 -8.64 3.37 -7.85
CA ILE A 32 -8.20 4.02 -6.61
C ILE A 32 -7.21 5.11 -6.95
N HIS A 33 -7.15 6.11 -6.09
CA HIS A 33 -6.26 7.26 -6.24
C HIS A 33 -5.30 7.32 -5.07
N TYR A 34 -4.03 7.52 -5.37
CA TYR A 34 -2.99 7.66 -4.36
C TYR A 34 -1.85 8.48 -4.94
N ASP A 35 -1.40 9.50 -4.18
CA ASP A 35 -0.22 10.31 -4.53
C ASP A 35 -0.26 10.81 -5.98
N VAL A 36 -1.33 11.49 -6.35
CA VAL A 36 -1.63 12.04 -7.68
C VAL A 36 -1.68 11.01 -8.80
N LYS A 37 -1.67 9.74 -8.46
CA LYS A 37 -1.80 8.65 -9.44
C LYS A 37 -3.17 8.01 -9.36
N THR A 38 -3.59 7.42 -10.47
CA THR A 38 -4.83 6.65 -10.53
C THR A 38 -4.49 5.23 -10.95
N PHE A 39 -5.00 4.27 -10.18
CA PHE A 39 -4.78 2.84 -10.44
C PHE A 39 -6.10 2.17 -10.75
N GLN A 40 -6.06 1.23 -11.67
CA GLN A 40 -7.23 0.46 -12.05
C GLN A 40 -6.99 -1.02 -11.79
N THR A 41 -8.07 -1.75 -11.46
CA THR A 41 -7.95 -3.18 -11.15
C THR A 41 -7.55 -3.98 -12.38
N LEU A 42 -6.74 -5.03 -12.12
CA LEU A 42 -6.43 -6.04 -13.12
C LEU A 42 -7.43 -7.17 -12.97
N ASN A 43 -8.26 -7.37 -13.99
CA ASN A 43 -9.28 -8.40 -13.94
C ASN A 43 -8.68 -9.79 -14.14
N GLY A 44 -8.87 -10.67 -13.15
CA GLY A 44 -8.46 -12.06 -13.25
C GLY A 44 -6.97 -12.29 -13.40
N SER A 45 -6.16 -11.32 -13.02
CA SER A 45 -4.72 -11.41 -13.20
C SER A 45 -4.05 -12.18 -12.08
N GLY A 46 -2.73 -12.30 -12.18
CA GLY A 46 -1.91 -13.08 -11.28
C GLY A 46 -1.92 -12.63 -9.83
N PHE A 47 -1.16 -13.35 -9.02
CA PHE A 47 -1.17 -13.19 -7.57
C PHE A 47 -0.13 -12.19 -7.05
N LYS A 48 0.68 -11.60 -7.91
CA LYS A 48 1.73 -10.66 -7.51
C LYS A 48 1.38 -9.20 -7.81
N GLU A 49 0.41 -8.97 -8.67
CA GLU A 49 -0.07 -7.63 -8.97
C GLU A 49 -1.57 -7.66 -9.11
N ASN A 50 -2.23 -6.58 -8.67
CA ASN A 50 -3.68 -6.49 -8.71
C ASN A 50 -4.18 -5.15 -9.24
N TYR A 51 -3.27 -4.21 -9.50
CA TYR A 51 -3.59 -2.90 -10.03
C TYR A 51 -2.55 -2.48 -11.05
N PHE A 52 -2.89 -1.52 -11.89
CA PHE A 52 -1.92 -0.89 -12.77
C PHE A 52 -2.15 0.61 -12.81
N ASP A 53 -1.06 1.36 -12.99
CA ASP A 53 -1.09 2.81 -13.15
C ASP A 53 -1.63 3.12 -14.53
N ILE A 54 -2.73 3.87 -14.64
CA ILE A 54 -3.37 4.13 -15.93
C ILE A 54 -2.52 5.02 -16.85
N GLU A 55 -1.58 5.77 -16.30
CA GLU A 55 -0.71 6.63 -17.12
C GLU A 55 0.51 5.91 -17.65
N THR A 56 1.14 5.07 -16.82
CA THR A 56 2.39 4.42 -17.19
C THR A 56 2.21 2.96 -17.59
N GLY A 57 1.12 2.33 -17.15
CA GLY A 57 0.90 0.90 -17.35
C GLY A 57 1.65 0.03 -16.37
N ASP A 58 2.39 0.60 -15.45
CA ASP A 58 3.17 -0.18 -14.47
C ASP A 58 2.27 -0.94 -13.53
N TYR A 59 2.69 -2.14 -13.19
CA TYR A 59 1.92 -3.00 -12.28
C TYR A 59 2.23 -2.69 -10.82
N TYR A 60 1.19 -2.80 -9.99
CA TYR A 60 1.27 -2.57 -8.56
C TYR A 60 0.56 -3.66 -7.80
N TRP A 61 1.01 -3.89 -6.58
CA TRP A 61 0.25 -4.66 -5.59
C TRP A 61 -0.24 -3.67 -4.53
N ILE A 62 -1.55 -3.60 -4.36
CA ILE A 62 -2.18 -2.70 -3.38
C ILE A 62 -3.19 -3.52 -2.59
N SER A 63 -3.01 -3.60 -1.27
CA SER A 63 -3.86 -4.43 -0.42
C SER A 63 -4.10 -3.74 0.91
N GLY A 64 -5.14 -4.17 1.62
CA GLY A 64 -5.42 -3.69 2.96
C GLY A 64 -4.32 -4.12 3.92
N CYS A 65 -4.01 -3.24 4.88
CA CYS A 65 -2.97 -3.52 5.86
C CYS A 65 -3.42 -4.60 6.85
N LYS A 66 -2.52 -5.51 7.17
CA LYS A 66 -2.79 -6.58 8.12
C LYS A 66 -2.45 -6.13 9.54
N LYS A 67 -3.18 -6.68 10.50
CA LYS A 67 -2.99 -6.33 11.91
C LYS A 67 -1.62 -6.74 12.45
N ASP A 68 -1.04 -7.79 11.91
CA ASP A 68 0.27 -8.29 12.35
C ASP A 68 1.44 -7.69 11.58
N GLY A 69 1.16 -6.81 10.61
CA GLY A 69 2.20 -6.18 9.81
C GLY A 69 2.77 -7.05 8.71
N GLY A 70 2.15 -8.19 8.43
CA GLY A 70 2.63 -9.11 7.40
C GLY A 70 2.15 -8.74 6.02
N ASP A 71 2.32 -7.48 5.61
CA ASP A 71 1.80 -6.97 4.34
C ASP A 71 2.68 -7.29 3.16
N ARG A 72 3.97 -7.53 3.37
CA ARG A 72 4.89 -7.82 2.29
C ARG A 72 4.50 -9.08 1.55
N LEU A 73 4.70 -9.04 0.24
CA LEU A 73 4.54 -10.23 -0.56
C LEU A 73 5.64 -11.22 -0.21
N TYR A 74 5.37 -12.48 -0.50
CA TYR A 74 6.28 -13.56 -0.20
C TYR A 74 7.69 -13.28 -0.74
N GLY A 75 8.67 -13.36 0.14
CA GLY A 75 10.08 -13.16 -0.22
C GLY A 75 10.55 -11.73 -0.25
N GLU A 76 9.67 -10.75 -0.08
CA GLU A 76 10.09 -9.36 -0.10
C GLU A 76 10.67 -8.92 1.22
N ARG A 77 11.75 -8.12 1.14
CA ARG A 77 12.47 -7.65 2.32
C ARG A 77 12.77 -6.16 2.28
N LEU A 78 12.27 -5.46 1.28
CA LEU A 78 12.50 -4.01 1.18
C LEU A 78 11.75 -3.27 2.27
N PRO A 79 12.28 -2.13 2.75
CA PRO A 79 11.60 -1.34 3.76
C PRO A 79 10.24 -0.86 3.28
N ILE A 80 9.32 -0.70 4.22
CA ILE A 80 8.00 -0.11 3.97
C ILE A 80 7.98 1.26 4.63
N TYR A 81 7.74 2.31 3.84
CA TYR A 81 7.64 3.67 4.37
C TYR A 81 6.18 4.00 4.67
N ILE A 82 5.95 4.56 5.85
CA ILE A 82 4.60 4.94 6.29
C ILE A 82 4.43 6.43 6.05
N ASP A 83 3.45 6.80 5.23
CA ASP A 83 3.17 8.20 4.93
C ASP A 83 2.82 8.95 6.20
N GLU A 84 3.25 10.21 6.30
CA GLU A 84 3.10 10.99 7.50
C GLU A 84 1.64 11.16 7.93
N ASP A 85 0.75 11.36 6.97
CA ASP A 85 -0.66 11.62 7.26
C ASP A 85 -1.41 10.41 7.83
N VAL A 86 -0.86 9.19 7.68
CA VAL A 86 -1.51 7.99 8.19
C VAL A 86 -0.72 7.30 9.30
N ARG A 87 0.44 7.84 9.67
CA ARG A 87 1.36 7.15 10.59
C ARG A 87 0.73 6.82 11.93
N GLU A 88 0.12 7.82 12.57
CA GLU A 88 -0.50 7.62 13.87
C GLU A 88 -1.66 6.63 13.79
N GLU A 89 -2.54 6.82 12.81
CA GLU A 89 -3.70 5.97 12.61
C GLU A 89 -3.28 4.53 12.33
N TYR A 90 -2.24 4.34 11.52
CA TYR A 90 -1.72 3.01 11.21
C TYR A 90 -1.27 2.27 12.47
N TRP A 91 -0.42 2.93 13.27
CA TRP A 91 0.15 2.26 14.45
C TRP A 91 -0.89 2.02 15.54
N ILE A 92 -1.79 2.97 15.75
CA ILE A 92 -2.79 2.86 16.82
C ILE A 92 -3.95 1.97 16.42
N GLU A 93 -4.54 2.22 15.24
CA GLU A 93 -5.81 1.58 14.88
C GLU A 93 -5.63 0.27 14.11
N ILE A 94 -4.59 0.15 13.29
CA ILE A 94 -4.37 -1.06 12.52
C ILE A 94 -3.49 -2.05 13.28
N ARG A 95 -2.33 -1.59 13.74
CA ARG A 95 -1.37 -2.45 14.40
C ARG A 95 -1.58 -2.55 15.91
N ASN A 96 -2.34 -1.65 16.49
CA ASN A 96 -2.59 -1.60 17.95
C ASN A 96 -1.27 -1.53 18.73
N LEU A 97 -0.34 -0.72 18.24
CA LEU A 97 0.98 -0.51 18.83
C LEU A 97 1.23 0.99 19.02
N PRO A 98 0.52 1.64 19.97
CA PRO A 98 0.62 3.10 20.11
C PRO A 98 2.01 3.59 20.48
N ASN A 99 2.85 2.73 21.04
CA ASN A 99 4.23 3.09 21.35
C ASN A 99 5.12 3.18 20.12
N GLN A 100 4.61 2.82 18.95
CA GLN A 100 5.39 2.87 17.69
C GLN A 100 5.04 4.07 16.81
N VAL A 101 4.20 4.99 17.30
CA VAL A 101 3.62 6.06 16.45
C VAL A 101 4.66 6.94 15.77
N ASP A 102 5.87 7.03 16.31
CA ASP A 102 6.93 7.82 15.70
C ASP A 102 7.71 7.07 14.61
N LYS A 103 7.44 5.80 14.46
CA LYS A 103 8.20 4.97 13.52
C LYS A 103 7.72 5.20 12.09
N LYS A 104 8.64 5.69 11.25
CA LYS A 104 8.35 6.08 9.87
C LYS A 104 8.55 4.95 8.87
N VAL A 105 9.29 3.93 9.25
CA VAL A 105 9.71 2.86 8.33
C VAL A 105 9.61 1.53 9.04
N ILE A 106 9.13 0.53 8.31
CA ILE A 106 9.15 -0.85 8.76
C ILE A 106 10.28 -1.52 8.00
N ASN A 107 11.37 -1.84 8.70
CA ASN A 107 12.55 -2.41 8.06
C ASN A 107 12.30 -3.86 7.66
N GLY A 108 12.91 -4.23 6.53
CA GLY A 108 12.95 -5.62 6.12
C GLY A 108 13.99 -6.38 6.93
N ARG A 109 13.96 -7.67 6.83
CA ARG A 109 14.98 -8.52 7.47
C ARG A 109 16.01 -9.00 6.49
#